data_89af44b02374ade689ef03d1dc5cdad3
#
_entry.id   89af44b02374ade689ef03d1dc5cdad3
#
_cell.length_a   1.000
_cell.length_b   1.000
_cell.length_c   1.000
_cell.angle_alpha   90.00
_cell.angle_beta   90.00
_cell.angle_gamma   90.00
#
_symmetry.space_group_name_H-M   'P 1'
#
loop_
_entity.id
_entity.type
_entity.pdbx_description
1 polymer ?
#
loop_
_entity_poly.entity_id
_entity_poly.type
_entity_poly.pdbx_seq_one_letter_code
_entity_poly.pdbx_strand_id
1 'polypeptide(L)'
;MDENKKDKRKNIIILILVLIIALGGFFLFNRKEDDKLLDVDTEQSSYVKPETPVDRSKNVTLPGWGAFNIPANTKEITQGFEFHNPEENYWYVDKMSVDGKEVEDLVVDSGNKVELNHYLKLNGIDSEVKSVGKYDKDLFEITKTKKGKYQIEAIGYSDKAQTIKVKTKDGKSHKIGVESKSDCFYMTFALYLKENDELLYQSGLVSPNNYIQKMEITKPLRKGSYDAYIVIQPYRSDKKTKTNQGVVNLTLNVK
;
A
#
# COMPACT_ATOMS: atom_id res chain seq x y z
N MET A 1 -59.17 -38.30 -3.11
CA MET A 1 -58.78 -37.24 -4.09
C MET A 1 -57.92 -36.14 -3.49
N ASP A 2 -57.18 -36.38 -2.35
CA ASP A 2 -56.43 -35.34 -1.65
C ASP A 2 -54.91 -35.53 -1.51
N GLU A 3 -54.37 -36.70 -1.78
CA GLU A 3 -52.92 -36.96 -1.69
C GLU A 3 -52.12 -36.22 -2.74
N ASN A 4 -52.62 -36.13 -3.94
CA ASN A 4 -51.93 -35.49 -5.08
C ASN A 4 -51.79 -33.94 -4.93
N LYS A 5 -52.65 -33.32 -4.15
CA LYS A 5 -52.55 -31.88 -3.81
C LYS A 5 -51.53 -31.61 -2.72
N LYS A 6 -51.33 -32.55 -1.79
CA LYS A 6 -50.37 -32.41 -0.68
C LYS A 6 -48.92 -32.55 -1.18
N ASP A 7 -48.68 -33.44 -2.11
CA ASP A 7 -47.35 -33.62 -2.70
C ASP A 7 -46.96 -32.49 -3.66
N LYS A 8 -47.89 -31.94 -4.43
CA LYS A 8 -47.63 -30.71 -5.22
C LYS A 8 -47.25 -29.51 -4.34
N ARG A 9 -47.89 -29.34 -3.18
CA ARG A 9 -47.53 -28.24 -2.26
C ARG A 9 -46.15 -28.44 -1.62
N LYS A 10 -45.76 -29.66 -1.24
CA LYS A 10 -44.43 -29.98 -0.73
C LYS A 10 -43.36 -29.72 -1.80
N ASN A 11 -43.57 -30.13 -3.04
CA ASN A 11 -42.62 -29.90 -4.10
C ASN A 11 -42.43 -28.40 -4.45
N ILE A 12 -43.50 -27.61 -4.37
CA ILE A 12 -43.43 -26.16 -4.54
C ILE A 12 -42.61 -25.49 -3.40
N ILE A 13 -42.82 -25.93 -2.15
CA ILE A 13 -42.08 -25.40 -0.99
C ILE A 13 -40.60 -25.75 -1.10
N ILE A 14 -40.25 -26.97 -1.50
CA ILE A 14 -38.87 -27.40 -1.73
C ILE A 14 -38.23 -26.57 -2.85
N LEU A 15 -38.94 -26.34 -3.94
CA LEU A 15 -38.45 -25.53 -5.07
C LEU A 15 -38.16 -24.08 -4.65
N ILE A 16 -39.04 -23.49 -3.83
CA ILE A 16 -38.86 -22.13 -3.30
C ILE A 16 -37.65 -22.08 -2.36
N LEU A 17 -37.46 -23.07 -1.49
CA LEU A 17 -36.30 -23.15 -0.60
C LEU A 17 -34.98 -23.28 -1.35
N VAL A 18 -34.94 -24.13 -2.40
CA VAL A 18 -33.77 -24.27 -3.27
C VAL A 18 -33.46 -22.95 -3.99
N LEU A 19 -34.48 -22.24 -4.45
CA LEU A 19 -34.33 -20.94 -5.12
C LEU A 19 -33.81 -19.86 -4.16
N ILE A 20 -34.28 -19.85 -2.89
CA ILE A 20 -33.79 -18.92 -1.86
C ILE A 20 -32.32 -19.24 -1.52
N ILE A 21 -31.95 -20.52 -1.40
CA ILE A 21 -30.56 -20.92 -1.14
C ILE A 21 -29.66 -20.56 -2.34
N ALA A 22 -30.13 -20.80 -3.57
CA ALA A 22 -29.39 -20.46 -4.79
C ALA A 22 -29.21 -18.93 -4.94
N LEU A 23 -30.25 -18.15 -4.68
CA LEU A 23 -30.19 -16.68 -4.69
C LEU A 23 -29.33 -16.14 -3.54
N GLY A 24 -29.45 -16.69 -2.33
CA GLY A 24 -28.64 -16.33 -1.19
C GLY A 24 -27.16 -16.67 -1.40
N GLY A 25 -26.87 -17.86 -1.96
CA GLY A 25 -25.51 -18.23 -2.36
C GLY A 25 -24.96 -17.35 -3.47
N PHE A 26 -25.77 -17.01 -4.47
CA PHE A 26 -25.37 -16.09 -5.54
C PHE A 26 -25.08 -14.66 -5.01
N PHE A 27 -25.86 -14.17 -4.05
CA PHE A 27 -25.61 -12.87 -3.38
C PHE A 27 -24.38 -12.90 -2.49
N LEU A 28 -24.08 -14.02 -1.81
CA LEU A 28 -22.88 -14.16 -1.00
C LEU A 28 -21.62 -14.34 -1.86
N PHE A 29 -21.71 -15.03 -2.99
CA PHE A 29 -20.60 -15.19 -3.93
C PHE A 29 -20.37 -13.97 -4.82
N ASN A 30 -21.40 -13.17 -5.11
CA ASN A 30 -21.31 -11.93 -5.88
C ASN A 30 -21.21 -10.65 -5.01
N ARG A 31 -20.98 -10.74 -3.72
CA ARG A 31 -20.32 -9.63 -3.03
C ARG A 31 -18.91 -9.53 -3.63
N LYS A 32 -18.82 -8.83 -4.75
CA LYS A 32 -17.61 -8.09 -5.06
C LYS A 32 -17.40 -7.23 -3.82
N GLU A 33 -16.40 -7.58 -2.99
CA GLU A 33 -15.80 -6.55 -2.14
C GLU A 33 -15.60 -5.39 -3.10
N ASP A 34 -16.25 -4.28 -2.81
CA ASP A 34 -16.06 -3.07 -3.61
C ASP A 34 -14.55 -2.86 -3.64
N ASP A 35 -13.97 -3.01 -4.83
CA ASP A 35 -12.56 -2.75 -5.15
C ASP A 35 -12.26 -1.24 -4.99
N LYS A 36 -12.91 -0.62 -4.01
CA LYS A 36 -12.77 0.78 -3.69
C LYS A 36 -11.37 0.97 -3.14
N LEU A 37 -10.58 1.73 -3.86
CA LEU A 37 -9.28 2.16 -3.39
C LEU A 37 -9.45 2.84 -2.03
N LEU A 38 -8.76 2.33 -1.01
CA LEU A 38 -8.76 2.96 0.30
C LEU A 38 -7.99 4.28 0.22
N ASP A 39 -8.57 5.32 0.80
CA ASP A 39 -7.90 6.60 0.90
C ASP A 39 -6.73 6.51 1.88
N VAL A 40 -5.64 7.22 1.56
CA VAL A 40 -4.50 7.35 2.47
C VAL A 40 -4.92 8.23 3.64
N ASP A 41 -4.65 7.77 4.85
CA ASP A 41 -4.94 8.51 6.07
C ASP A 41 -3.95 9.65 6.25
N THR A 42 -4.25 10.79 5.62
CA THR A 42 -3.43 12.01 5.71
C THR A 42 -3.83 12.92 6.87
N GLU A 43 -5.03 12.73 7.43
CA GLU A 43 -5.53 13.56 8.52
C GLU A 43 -5.01 13.08 9.88
N GLN A 44 -4.89 11.76 10.05
CA GLN A 44 -4.51 11.13 11.32
C GLN A 44 -3.07 10.64 11.34
N SER A 45 -2.37 10.62 10.21
CA SER A 45 -0.99 10.13 10.12
C SER A 45 0.00 11.23 9.76
N SER A 46 1.24 11.08 10.21
CA SER A 46 2.35 11.95 9.84
C SER A 46 3.62 11.16 9.57
N TYR A 47 4.46 11.71 8.70
CA TYR A 47 5.74 11.13 8.33
C TYR A 47 6.76 11.20 9.46
N VAL A 48 7.41 10.07 9.72
CA VAL A 48 8.56 9.97 10.61
C VAL A 48 9.81 9.71 9.79
N LYS A 49 10.81 10.59 9.89
CA LYS A 49 12.09 10.36 9.23
C LYS A 49 12.81 9.20 9.93
N PRO A 50 13.24 8.16 9.20
CA PRO A 50 13.98 7.06 9.80
C PRO A 50 15.31 7.55 10.38
N GLU A 51 15.66 7.06 11.56
CA GLU A 51 16.96 7.35 12.19
C GLU A 51 18.09 6.52 11.58
N THR A 52 17.75 5.34 11.06
CA THR A 52 18.70 4.39 10.45
C THR A 52 18.12 3.82 9.17
N PRO A 53 18.96 3.46 8.18
CA PRO A 53 18.50 2.76 6.99
C PRO A 53 17.81 1.45 7.35
N VAL A 54 16.62 1.22 6.82
CA VAL A 54 15.88 -0.02 7.04
C VAL A 54 16.49 -1.15 6.21
N ASP A 55 16.61 -2.33 6.83
CA ASP A 55 17.06 -3.54 6.16
C ASP A 55 15.92 -4.12 5.28
N ARG A 56 16.00 -3.88 3.99
CA ARG A 56 14.99 -4.27 2.99
C ARG A 56 14.95 -5.76 2.67
N SER A 57 15.89 -6.54 3.20
CA SER A 57 15.89 -8.00 3.04
C SER A 57 14.84 -8.69 3.91
N LYS A 58 14.19 -7.96 4.82
CA LYS A 58 13.23 -8.50 5.78
C LYS A 58 11.80 -8.33 5.27
N ASN A 59 10.97 -9.31 5.62
CA ASN A 59 9.51 -9.20 5.49
C ASN A 59 8.97 -8.07 6.39
N VAL A 60 7.74 -7.62 6.11
CA VAL A 60 7.03 -6.66 6.96
C VAL A 60 7.19 -7.03 8.43
N THR A 61 7.78 -6.15 9.22
CA THR A 61 7.96 -6.33 10.65
C THR A 61 6.78 -5.68 11.37
N LEU A 62 5.99 -6.48 12.06
CA LEU A 62 4.89 -5.97 12.88
C LEU A 62 5.45 -5.55 14.24
N PRO A 63 5.10 -4.34 14.74
CA PRO A 63 5.47 -3.93 16.07
C PRO A 63 4.81 -4.84 17.12
N GLY A 64 5.54 -5.13 18.19
CA GLY A 64 5.00 -5.84 19.35
C GLY A 64 4.56 -4.84 20.41
N TRP A 65 3.27 -4.83 20.74
CA TRP A 65 2.73 -4.00 21.81
C TRP A 65 2.28 -4.85 22.99
N GLY A 66 2.67 -4.47 24.22
CA GLY A 66 2.19 -5.11 25.45
C GLY A 66 0.96 -4.43 26.02
N ALA A 67 0.95 -3.10 26.07
CA ALA A 67 -0.15 -2.32 26.60
C ALA A 67 -0.18 -0.88 26.06
N PHE A 68 -1.38 -0.31 25.92
CA PHE A 68 -1.60 1.10 25.69
C PHE A 68 -2.22 1.76 26.92
N ASN A 69 -1.79 2.99 27.21
CA ASN A 69 -2.37 3.80 28.28
C ASN A 69 -3.15 4.95 27.64
N ILE A 70 -4.47 4.89 27.68
CA ILE A 70 -5.35 5.87 27.05
C ILE A 70 -6.21 6.60 28.08
N PRO A 71 -6.63 7.85 27.81
CA PRO A 71 -7.47 8.59 28.74
C PRO A 71 -8.90 8.04 28.77
N ALA A 72 -9.51 8.12 29.97
CA ALA A 72 -10.89 7.68 30.18
C ALA A 72 -11.91 8.69 29.63
N ASN A 73 -13.09 8.20 29.29
CA ASN A 73 -14.28 8.99 28.95
C ASN A 73 -14.09 9.96 27.77
N THR A 74 -13.14 9.72 26.89
CA THR A 74 -12.93 10.49 25.67
C THR A 74 -13.00 9.60 24.44
N LYS A 75 -13.44 10.15 23.33
CA LYS A 75 -13.39 9.47 22.01
C LYS A 75 -12.11 9.81 21.28
N GLU A 76 -11.62 11.04 21.41
CA GLU A 76 -10.41 11.50 20.75
C GLU A 76 -9.19 11.19 21.63
N ILE A 77 -8.28 10.40 21.07
CA ILE A 77 -7.07 9.94 21.75
C ILE A 77 -5.86 10.39 20.92
N THR A 78 -5.01 11.20 21.53
CA THR A 78 -3.81 11.78 20.89
C THR A 78 -2.51 11.33 21.55
N GLN A 79 -2.59 10.47 22.57
CA GLN A 79 -1.43 9.99 23.32
C GLN A 79 -1.70 8.60 23.94
N GLY A 80 -0.65 7.91 24.30
CA GLY A 80 -0.74 6.64 25.00
C GLY A 80 -0.91 5.42 24.09
N PHE A 81 -0.83 5.61 22.78
CA PHE A 81 -0.78 4.57 21.76
C PHE A 81 0.29 4.91 20.72
N GLU A 82 0.70 3.90 19.96
CA GLU A 82 1.64 4.07 18.86
C GLU A 82 1.27 3.09 17.73
N PHE A 83 0.72 3.61 16.64
CA PHE A 83 0.50 2.87 15.40
C PHE A 83 1.40 3.47 14.32
N HIS A 84 2.47 2.78 14.04
CA HIS A 84 3.48 3.17 13.08
C HIS A 84 3.58 2.14 11.96
N ASN A 85 3.58 2.61 10.71
CA ASN A 85 3.95 1.79 9.59
C ASN A 85 5.49 1.85 9.44
N PRO A 86 6.24 0.81 9.83
CA PRO A 86 7.70 0.84 9.85
C PRO A 86 8.34 0.71 8.46
N GLU A 87 7.55 0.50 7.43
CA GLU A 87 8.06 0.40 6.07
C GLU A 87 8.64 1.74 5.60
N GLU A 88 9.69 1.68 4.79
CA GLU A 88 10.22 2.85 4.10
C GLU A 88 9.55 3.06 2.75
N ASN A 89 9.49 4.32 2.31
CA ASN A 89 9.22 4.63 0.91
C ASN A 89 10.41 4.18 0.08
N TYR A 90 10.25 3.08 -0.62
CA TYR A 90 11.23 2.53 -1.52
C TYR A 90 10.68 2.51 -2.94
N TRP A 91 11.22 3.37 -3.77
CA TRP A 91 10.87 3.46 -5.18
C TRP A 91 12.04 2.96 -6.01
N TYR A 92 11.75 2.27 -7.10
CA TYR A 92 12.76 1.85 -8.05
C TYR A 92 12.23 1.95 -9.48
N VAL A 93 13.14 2.12 -10.42
CA VAL A 93 12.80 2.05 -11.85
C VAL A 93 12.51 0.59 -12.18
N ASP A 94 11.27 0.29 -12.58
CA ASP A 94 10.82 -1.06 -12.89
C ASP A 94 11.04 -1.40 -14.36
N LYS A 95 10.68 -0.47 -15.24
CA LYS A 95 10.82 -0.64 -16.67
C LYS A 95 11.36 0.59 -17.34
N MET A 96 12.14 0.37 -18.38
CA MET A 96 12.60 1.43 -19.28
C MET A 96 12.38 1.04 -20.74
N SER A 97 12.13 2.06 -21.56
CA SER A 97 12.14 1.92 -23.02
C SER A 97 12.93 3.04 -23.65
N VAL A 98 13.53 2.77 -24.79
CA VAL A 98 14.24 3.75 -25.61
C VAL A 98 13.58 3.79 -26.99
N ASP A 99 13.04 4.95 -27.37
CA ASP A 99 12.30 5.16 -28.61
C ASP A 99 11.19 4.12 -28.86
N GLY A 100 10.52 3.70 -27.75
CA GLY A 100 9.44 2.74 -27.74
C GLY A 100 9.85 1.26 -27.73
N LYS A 101 11.15 0.96 -27.69
CA LYS A 101 11.65 -0.41 -27.50
C LYS A 101 11.93 -0.63 -26.02
N GLU A 102 11.32 -1.66 -25.43
CA GLU A 102 11.57 -2.06 -24.05
C GLU A 102 13.02 -2.54 -23.90
N VAL A 103 13.65 -2.16 -22.79
CA VAL A 103 15.01 -2.57 -22.46
C VAL A 103 14.91 -3.77 -21.53
N GLU A 104 15.34 -4.91 -21.99
CA GLU A 104 15.54 -6.10 -21.18
C GLU A 104 16.79 -5.93 -20.31
N ASP A 105 16.86 -6.57 -19.15
CA ASP A 105 17.99 -6.53 -18.21
C ASP A 105 18.28 -5.15 -17.59
N LEU A 106 17.30 -4.61 -16.89
CA LEU A 106 17.46 -3.37 -16.15
C LEU A 106 18.48 -3.56 -15.00
N VAL A 107 19.67 -2.99 -15.16
CA VAL A 107 20.71 -3.00 -14.12
C VAL A 107 20.55 -1.75 -13.26
N VAL A 108 20.21 -1.96 -12.00
CA VAL A 108 20.06 -0.89 -11.00
C VAL A 108 21.31 -0.88 -10.14
N ASP A 109 21.98 0.27 -10.06
CA ASP A 109 23.14 0.47 -9.19
C ASP A 109 22.72 0.45 -7.69
N SER A 110 23.70 0.28 -6.83
CA SER A 110 23.50 0.45 -5.38
C SER A 110 22.92 1.85 -5.10
N GLY A 111 21.67 1.92 -4.63
CA GLY A 111 20.92 3.16 -4.44
C GLY A 111 19.84 3.42 -5.49
N ASN A 112 19.42 2.39 -6.23
CA ASN A 112 18.31 2.42 -7.20
C ASN A 112 18.48 3.42 -8.34
N LYS A 113 19.72 3.74 -8.70
CA LYS A 113 20.06 4.66 -9.76
C LYS A 113 20.36 3.93 -11.04
N VAL A 114 19.80 4.41 -12.12
CA VAL A 114 19.93 3.86 -13.46
C VAL A 114 20.72 4.84 -14.32
N GLU A 115 21.85 4.41 -14.91
CA GLU A 115 22.66 5.26 -15.77
C GLU A 115 22.07 5.31 -17.19
N LEU A 116 21.59 6.48 -17.62
CA LEU A 116 20.92 6.66 -18.91
C LEU A 116 21.79 6.29 -20.11
N ASN A 117 23.08 6.59 -20.06
CA ASN A 117 24.00 6.25 -21.16
C ASN A 117 24.13 4.74 -21.38
N HIS A 118 24.05 3.95 -20.29
CA HIS A 118 24.11 2.50 -20.39
C HIS A 118 22.92 1.97 -21.21
N TYR A 119 21.71 2.47 -20.95
CA TYR A 119 20.49 2.04 -21.65
C TYR A 119 20.43 2.51 -23.11
N LEU A 120 20.93 3.70 -23.41
CA LEU A 120 21.09 4.14 -24.79
C LEU A 120 21.99 3.17 -25.54
N LYS A 121 23.12 2.78 -24.94
CA LYS A 121 24.08 1.86 -25.56
C LYS A 121 23.49 0.45 -25.77
N LEU A 122 22.72 -0.08 -24.85
CA LEU A 122 21.99 -1.36 -25.02
C LEU A 122 21.03 -1.33 -26.22
N ASN A 123 20.54 -0.14 -26.58
CA ASN A 123 19.71 0.08 -27.77
C ASN A 123 20.48 0.51 -29.02
N GLY A 124 21.79 0.33 -29.06
CA GLY A 124 22.63 0.65 -30.21
C GLY A 124 22.93 2.14 -30.40
N ILE A 125 22.72 2.96 -29.35
CA ILE A 125 22.97 4.40 -29.36
C ILE A 125 24.26 4.65 -28.60
N ASP A 126 25.39 4.77 -29.31
CA ASP A 126 26.71 4.96 -28.69
C ASP A 126 27.01 6.40 -28.27
N SER A 127 26.12 7.34 -28.61
CA SER A 127 26.30 8.75 -28.28
C SER A 127 25.86 9.06 -26.84
N GLU A 128 26.70 9.78 -26.10
CA GLU A 128 26.39 10.13 -24.70
C GLU A 128 25.30 11.19 -24.60
N VAL A 129 24.54 11.13 -23.49
CA VAL A 129 23.53 12.14 -23.14
C VAL A 129 24.20 13.49 -22.91
N LYS A 130 23.77 14.49 -23.68
CA LYS A 130 24.20 15.89 -23.55
C LYS A 130 23.30 16.65 -22.57
N SER A 131 21.99 16.43 -22.67
CA SER A 131 21.00 17.10 -21.83
C SER A 131 19.74 16.26 -21.69
N VAL A 132 19.02 16.50 -20.59
CA VAL A 132 17.74 15.91 -20.28
C VAL A 132 16.67 17.00 -20.35
N GLY A 133 15.55 16.72 -20.97
CA GLY A 133 14.41 17.62 -21.09
C GLY A 133 13.56 17.67 -19.81
N LYS A 134 12.33 18.15 -19.95
CA LYS A 134 11.38 18.18 -18.82
C LYS A 134 10.96 16.77 -18.44
N TYR A 135 10.82 16.54 -17.17
CA TYR A 135 10.31 15.30 -16.55
C TYR A 135 9.54 15.65 -15.27
N ASP A 136 8.77 14.72 -14.78
CA ASP A 136 8.05 14.87 -13.53
C ASP A 136 9.00 14.72 -12.34
N LYS A 137 9.22 15.81 -11.61
CA LYS A 137 10.15 15.87 -10.47
C LYS A 137 9.56 15.27 -9.20
N ASP A 138 8.25 14.99 -9.16
CA ASP A 138 7.61 14.30 -8.05
C ASP A 138 7.74 12.77 -8.18
N LEU A 139 8.07 12.30 -9.40
CA LEU A 139 8.25 10.88 -9.70
C LEU A 139 9.70 10.46 -9.86
N PHE A 140 10.55 11.34 -10.39
CA PHE A 140 11.94 11.02 -10.69
C PHE A 140 12.90 12.15 -10.31
N GLU A 141 14.07 11.75 -9.85
CA GLU A 141 15.22 12.63 -9.73
C GLU A 141 16.26 12.25 -10.78
N ILE A 142 16.72 13.23 -11.58
CA ILE A 142 17.76 13.03 -12.57
C ILE A 142 18.98 13.86 -12.21
N THR A 143 20.06 13.18 -11.87
CA THR A 143 21.32 13.79 -11.45
C THR A 143 22.43 13.58 -12.49
N LYS A 144 23.36 14.51 -12.52
CA LYS A 144 24.57 14.39 -13.34
C LYS A 144 25.75 14.05 -12.44
N THR A 145 26.39 12.91 -12.69
CA THR A 145 27.56 12.48 -11.92
C THR A 145 28.78 13.37 -12.18
N LYS A 146 29.81 13.26 -11.31
CA LYS A 146 31.11 13.93 -11.51
C LYS A 146 31.79 13.53 -12.81
N LYS A 147 31.48 12.35 -13.34
CA LYS A 147 31.96 11.86 -14.65
C LYS A 147 31.14 12.37 -15.84
N GLY A 148 30.15 13.24 -15.59
CA GLY A 148 29.31 13.84 -16.62
C GLY A 148 28.16 12.97 -17.13
N LYS A 149 27.96 11.81 -16.54
CA LYS A 149 26.89 10.87 -16.90
C LYS A 149 25.60 11.19 -16.16
N TYR A 150 24.45 10.95 -16.80
CA TYR A 150 23.14 11.15 -16.19
C TYR A 150 22.63 9.86 -15.58
N GLN A 151 22.12 9.96 -14.35
CA GLN A 151 21.47 8.89 -13.62
C GLN A 151 20.05 9.30 -13.29
N ILE A 152 19.11 8.35 -13.38
CA ILE A 152 17.73 8.52 -12.98
C ILE A 152 17.45 7.66 -11.75
N GLU A 153 16.75 8.23 -10.80
CA GLU A 153 16.26 7.57 -9.58
C GLU A 153 14.75 7.78 -9.49
N ALA A 154 14.00 6.73 -9.17
CA ALA A 154 12.57 6.85 -8.90
C ALA A 154 12.38 7.33 -7.45
N ILE A 155 11.58 8.39 -7.27
CA ILE A 155 11.22 8.97 -5.97
C ILE A 155 9.71 8.99 -5.73
N GLY A 156 8.94 8.49 -6.68
CA GLY A 156 7.49 8.34 -6.62
C GLY A 156 7.00 7.16 -7.45
N TYR A 157 5.74 6.77 -7.24
CA TYR A 157 5.10 5.67 -7.96
C TYR A 157 4.46 6.15 -9.27
N SER A 158 4.73 5.43 -10.36
CA SER A 158 4.06 5.64 -11.63
C SER A 158 3.73 4.32 -12.31
N ASP A 159 2.45 4.01 -12.45
CA ASP A 159 1.92 2.83 -13.16
C ASP A 159 1.89 3.00 -14.68
N LYS A 160 2.25 4.19 -15.16
CA LYS A 160 2.32 4.52 -16.58
C LYS A 160 3.70 5.04 -16.93
N ALA A 161 4.22 4.59 -18.06
CA ALA A 161 5.49 5.07 -18.55
C ALA A 161 5.50 6.59 -18.70
N GLN A 162 6.38 7.25 -17.96
CA GLN A 162 6.67 8.67 -18.11
C GLN A 162 7.71 8.85 -19.23
N THR A 163 7.45 9.75 -20.13
CA THR A 163 8.36 10.01 -21.25
C THR A 163 9.32 11.15 -20.94
N ILE A 164 10.61 10.84 -20.92
CA ILE A 164 11.69 11.80 -20.73
C ILE A 164 12.42 11.96 -22.07
N LYS A 165 12.52 13.18 -22.58
CA LYS A 165 13.29 13.47 -23.79
C LYS A 165 14.74 13.71 -23.41
N VAL A 166 15.67 13.01 -24.05
CA VAL A 166 17.12 13.22 -23.91
C VAL A 166 17.71 13.66 -25.24
N LYS A 167 18.69 14.55 -25.20
CA LYS A 167 19.46 14.95 -26.36
C LYS A 167 20.88 14.40 -26.22
N THR A 168 21.37 13.73 -27.23
CA THR A 168 22.74 13.16 -27.29
C THR A 168 23.76 14.12 -27.89
N LYS A 169 25.04 13.84 -27.70
CA LYS A 169 26.15 14.70 -28.19
C LYS A 169 26.22 14.80 -29.72
N ASP A 170 25.73 13.77 -30.41
CA ASP A 170 25.61 13.77 -31.90
C ASP A 170 24.43 14.63 -32.39
N GLY A 171 23.68 15.28 -31.47
CA GLY A 171 22.58 16.18 -31.79
C GLY A 171 21.22 15.53 -31.93
N LYS A 172 21.12 14.20 -31.86
CA LYS A 172 19.85 13.48 -31.94
C LYS A 172 19.08 13.59 -30.65
N SER A 173 17.77 13.37 -30.75
CA SER A 173 16.85 13.33 -29.58
C SER A 173 16.18 11.98 -29.47
N HIS A 174 16.18 11.44 -28.28
CA HIS A 174 15.59 10.14 -27.97
C HIS A 174 14.51 10.28 -26.90
N LYS A 175 13.52 9.39 -26.93
CA LYS A 175 12.46 9.29 -25.91
C LYS A 175 12.77 8.13 -24.99
N ILE A 176 12.94 8.42 -23.73
CA ILE A 176 13.09 7.41 -22.67
C ILE A 176 11.75 7.26 -21.99
N GLY A 177 11.13 6.08 -22.06
CA GLY A 177 9.98 5.71 -21.24
C GLY A 177 10.48 5.13 -19.94
N VAL A 178 9.92 5.55 -18.81
CA VAL A 178 10.32 5.07 -17.48
C VAL A 178 9.07 4.78 -16.67
N GLU A 179 8.98 3.58 -16.11
CA GLU A 179 8.00 3.18 -15.11
C GLU A 179 8.69 2.97 -13.78
N SER A 180 8.00 3.32 -12.68
CA SER A 180 8.51 3.08 -11.34
C SER A 180 7.55 2.22 -10.53
N LYS A 181 8.10 1.44 -9.63
CA LYS A 181 7.36 0.65 -8.64
C LYS A 181 7.86 0.91 -7.24
N SER A 182 7.11 0.42 -6.29
CA SER A 182 7.48 0.40 -4.88
C SER A 182 7.26 -1.00 -4.33
N ASP A 183 8.18 -1.46 -3.50
CA ASP A 183 8.03 -2.66 -2.69
C ASP A 183 7.48 -2.36 -1.28
N CYS A 184 7.20 -1.11 -0.99
CA CYS A 184 6.67 -0.72 0.31
C CYS A 184 5.21 -1.17 0.48
N PHE A 185 4.83 -1.34 1.74
CA PHE A 185 3.48 -1.67 2.12
C PHE A 185 2.82 -0.48 2.81
N TYR A 186 1.56 -0.20 2.41
CA TYR A 186 0.64 0.59 3.21
C TYR A 186 0.03 -0.31 4.27
N MET A 187 -0.38 0.25 5.41
CA MET A 187 -0.99 -0.54 6.49
C MET A 187 -2.29 0.08 6.96
N THR A 188 -3.26 -0.74 7.31
CA THR A 188 -4.39 -0.31 8.12
C THR A 188 -4.28 -0.96 9.49
N PHE A 189 -4.78 -0.25 10.51
CA PHE A 189 -4.82 -0.70 11.90
C PHE A 189 -6.26 -0.70 12.38
N ALA A 190 -6.72 -1.83 12.90
CA ALA A 190 -8.03 -1.96 13.49
C ALA A 190 -7.90 -2.45 14.93
N LEU A 191 -8.41 -1.68 15.90
CA LEU A 191 -8.38 -2.00 17.32
C LEU A 191 -9.72 -2.55 17.76
N TYR A 192 -9.71 -3.70 18.43
CA TYR A 192 -10.89 -4.39 18.92
C TYR A 192 -10.80 -4.67 20.43
N LEU A 193 -11.95 -4.62 21.11
CA LEU A 193 -12.09 -5.24 22.44
C LEU A 193 -12.21 -6.76 22.28
N LYS A 194 -11.44 -7.52 23.05
CA LYS A 194 -11.41 -8.99 22.94
C LYS A 194 -12.65 -9.67 23.51
N GLU A 195 -13.32 -9.03 24.46
CA GLU A 195 -14.49 -9.60 25.14
C GLU A 195 -15.66 -9.89 24.18
N ASN A 196 -15.86 -9.02 23.18
CA ASN A 196 -17.04 -9.08 22.31
C ASN A 196 -16.71 -8.78 20.83
N ASP A 197 -15.43 -8.77 20.46
CA ASP A 197 -14.92 -8.43 19.13
C ASP A 197 -15.41 -7.04 18.63
N GLU A 198 -15.66 -6.14 19.57
CA GLU A 198 -16.16 -4.80 19.24
C GLU A 198 -15.06 -3.94 18.67
N LEU A 199 -15.29 -3.42 17.45
CA LEU A 199 -14.38 -2.48 16.80
C LEU A 199 -14.38 -1.13 17.52
N LEU A 200 -13.25 -0.76 18.08
CA LEU A 200 -13.04 0.55 18.71
C LEU A 200 -12.49 1.59 17.74
N TYR A 201 -11.62 1.18 16.84
CA TYR A 201 -10.94 2.09 15.90
C TYR A 201 -10.58 1.37 14.62
N GLN A 202 -10.68 2.09 13.50
CA GLN A 202 -10.18 1.66 12.19
C GLN A 202 -9.49 2.84 11.53
N SER A 203 -8.23 2.67 11.17
CA SER A 203 -7.51 3.67 10.36
C SER A 203 -7.87 3.58 8.88
N GLY A 204 -7.61 4.64 8.13
CA GLY A 204 -7.34 4.56 6.71
C GLY A 204 -5.98 3.92 6.42
N LEU A 205 -5.51 4.01 5.17
CA LEU A 205 -4.18 3.54 4.78
C LEU A 205 -3.11 4.46 5.36
N VAL A 206 -2.26 3.89 6.20
CA VAL A 206 -1.08 4.57 6.74
C VAL A 206 0.08 4.34 5.78
N SER A 207 0.59 5.42 5.22
CA SER A 207 1.72 5.39 4.28
C SER A 207 2.98 4.86 4.95
N PRO A 208 3.93 4.31 4.17
CA PRO A 208 5.24 3.95 4.68
C PRO A 208 5.87 5.07 5.49
N ASN A 209 6.48 4.70 6.60
CA ASN A 209 7.14 5.58 7.56
C ASN A 209 6.27 6.70 8.17
N ASN A 210 4.96 6.48 8.19
CA ASN A 210 4.00 7.35 8.87
C ASN A 210 3.47 6.66 10.13
N TYR A 211 2.99 7.46 11.07
CA TYR A 211 2.34 6.98 12.29
C TYR A 211 1.01 7.71 12.52
N ILE A 212 0.10 7.07 13.24
CA ILE A 212 -1.17 7.67 13.64
C ILE A 212 -0.93 8.63 14.79
N GLN A 213 -1.26 9.90 14.62
CA GLN A 213 -1.17 10.93 15.65
C GLN A 213 -2.42 11.03 16.51
N LYS A 214 -3.55 10.68 15.91
CA LYS A 214 -4.87 10.85 16.49
C LYS A 214 -5.71 9.63 16.17
N MET A 215 -6.38 9.12 17.19
CA MET A 215 -7.31 8.01 17.07
C MET A 215 -8.67 8.45 17.59
N GLU A 216 -9.71 8.32 16.77
CA GLU A 216 -11.08 8.54 17.19
C GLU A 216 -11.79 7.20 17.38
N ILE A 217 -11.97 6.81 18.66
CA ILE A 217 -12.62 5.54 18.97
C ILE A 217 -14.15 5.65 18.86
N THR A 218 -14.79 4.54 18.51
CA THR A 218 -16.24 4.47 18.29
C THR A 218 -17.04 4.86 19.53
N LYS A 219 -16.53 4.53 20.73
CA LYS A 219 -17.14 4.89 22.01
C LYS A 219 -16.09 5.19 23.09
N PRO A 220 -16.36 6.13 24.01
CA PRO A 220 -15.50 6.36 25.17
C PRO A 220 -15.46 5.12 26.06
N LEU A 221 -14.30 4.80 26.60
CA LEU A 221 -14.13 3.75 27.59
C LEU A 221 -14.08 4.37 29.01
N ARG A 222 -14.66 3.65 29.98
CA ARG A 222 -14.54 3.98 31.39
C ARG A 222 -13.16 3.59 31.91
N LYS A 223 -12.74 4.19 33.01
CA LYS A 223 -11.52 3.79 33.72
C LYS A 223 -11.50 2.30 34.01
N GLY A 224 -10.41 1.63 33.64
CA GLY A 224 -10.27 0.17 33.79
C GLY A 224 -9.17 -0.41 32.94
N SER A 225 -9.05 -1.72 32.95
CA SER A 225 -8.14 -2.50 32.11
C SER A 225 -8.98 -3.40 31.19
N TYR A 226 -8.70 -3.39 29.91
CA TYR A 226 -9.44 -4.11 28.89
C TYR A 226 -8.48 -4.94 28.04
N ASP A 227 -8.82 -6.21 27.86
CA ASP A 227 -8.14 -7.03 26.86
C ASP A 227 -8.56 -6.60 25.46
N ALA A 228 -7.59 -6.39 24.61
CA ALA A 228 -7.81 -5.92 23.24
C ALA A 228 -6.89 -6.63 22.26
N TYR A 229 -7.17 -6.47 21.00
CA TYR A 229 -6.24 -6.87 19.93
C TYR A 229 -6.28 -5.88 18.78
N ILE A 230 -5.16 -5.82 18.05
CA ILE A 230 -5.02 -5.04 16.84
C ILE A 230 -4.90 -5.98 15.66
N VAL A 231 -5.68 -5.73 14.63
CA VAL A 231 -5.49 -6.32 13.30
C VAL A 231 -4.70 -5.34 12.45
N ILE A 232 -3.59 -5.79 11.91
CA ILE A 232 -2.76 -5.04 10.99
C ILE A 232 -2.90 -5.69 9.62
N GLN A 233 -3.41 -4.94 8.66
CA GLN A 233 -3.56 -5.41 7.29
C GLN A 233 -2.62 -4.63 6.38
N PRO A 234 -1.51 -5.23 5.92
CA PRO A 234 -0.67 -4.62 4.91
C PRO A 234 -1.31 -4.70 3.51
N TYR A 235 -1.06 -3.68 2.72
CA TYR A 235 -1.44 -3.55 1.31
C TYR A 235 -0.20 -3.24 0.49
N ARG A 236 -0.11 -3.79 -0.71
CA ARG A 236 0.96 -3.45 -1.64
C ARG A 236 0.86 -1.98 -2.08
N SER A 237 1.87 -1.51 -2.77
CA SER A 237 1.97 -0.14 -3.31
C SER A 237 0.79 0.27 -4.20
N ASP A 238 0.07 -0.68 -4.79
CA ASP A 238 -1.17 -0.45 -5.54
C ASP A 238 -2.37 -0.05 -4.64
N LYS A 239 -2.21 -0.11 -3.31
CA LYS A 239 -3.22 0.21 -2.28
C LYS A 239 -4.49 -0.65 -2.35
N LYS A 240 -4.45 -1.77 -3.07
CA LYS A 240 -5.57 -2.70 -3.27
C LYS A 240 -5.23 -4.13 -2.86
N THR A 241 -4.06 -4.60 -3.27
CA THR A 241 -3.65 -5.98 -3.04
C THR A 241 -3.28 -6.18 -1.57
N LYS A 242 -4.15 -6.89 -0.85
CA LYS A 242 -3.91 -7.30 0.54
C LYS A 242 -2.82 -8.37 0.60
N THR A 243 -2.03 -8.34 1.66
CA THR A 243 -1.10 -9.42 2.03
C THR A 243 -1.56 -10.09 3.32
N ASN A 244 -0.76 -10.98 3.87
CA ASN A 244 -1.10 -11.65 5.12
C ASN A 244 -1.26 -10.64 6.26
N GLN A 245 -2.42 -10.68 6.92
CA GLN A 245 -2.67 -9.85 8.09
C GLN A 245 -1.97 -10.39 9.33
N GLY A 246 -1.62 -9.49 10.24
CA GLY A 246 -1.14 -9.81 11.58
C GLY A 246 -2.17 -9.46 12.65
N VAL A 247 -2.17 -10.23 13.74
CA VAL A 247 -2.99 -9.92 14.92
C VAL A 247 -2.09 -9.84 16.14
N VAL A 248 -2.18 -8.74 16.89
CA VAL A 248 -1.38 -8.49 18.09
C VAL A 248 -2.31 -8.27 19.27
N ASN A 249 -2.20 -9.13 20.30
CA ASN A 249 -2.94 -8.95 21.55
C ASN A 249 -2.25 -7.92 22.44
N LEU A 250 -3.04 -7.10 23.11
CA LEU A 250 -2.56 -6.07 24.03
C LEU A 250 -3.58 -5.81 25.15
N THR A 251 -3.16 -5.02 26.14
CA THR A 251 -4.03 -4.51 27.18
C THR A 251 -4.22 -3.00 27.03
N LEU A 252 -5.47 -2.54 27.07
CA LEU A 252 -5.82 -1.12 27.15
C LEU A 252 -5.96 -0.73 28.62
N ASN A 253 -5.04 0.07 29.14
CA ASN A 253 -5.13 0.67 30.46
C ASN A 253 -5.78 2.05 30.33
N VAL A 254 -7.06 2.15 30.66
CA VAL A 254 -7.85 3.37 30.60
C VAL A 254 -7.77 4.08 31.95
N LYS A 255 -7.19 5.28 32.00
CA LYS A 255 -6.85 6.02 33.22
C LYS A 255 -7.64 7.31 33.38
#